data_c58ceb5311b48d22cec3766313bc4ae5
#
_entry.id   c58ceb5311b48d22cec3766313bc4ae5
#
_cell.length_a   1.000
_cell.length_b   1.000
_cell.length_c   1.000
_cell.angle_alpha   90.00
_cell.angle_beta   90.00
_cell.angle_gamma   90.00
#
_symmetry.space_group_name_H-M   'P 1'
#
loop_
_entity.id
_entity.type
_entity.pdbx_description
1 polymer ?
#
loop_
_entity_poly.entity_id
_entity_poly.type
_entity_poly.pdbx_seq_one_letter_code
_entity_poly.pdbx_strand_id
1 'polypeptide(L)'
;HMIVRETDCCAGTGREIPGMVVKAFMEGREEIESLQERITGRFSCNTICDKDGNVIVKANHMITPKRAAKVMAEGVDENGNPITQVKIRTVLTCRSHMGVCAKCYGSNLATGQAVQVGEAIGIIAAQSIGEPGTQLTMRTFHTGGVAGGDITQGLPRVEELFEARKPKGLAVITEIKGVATINDTKKKREIIVTDPETGDSKTYLIPYGSRIKVLDGQVLEAGDELTEGSVNPHDILRIKGVRAVQDYMIREVQRVYRLQGVEINDKHIEVIVRQMMK
;
A
#
# COMPACT_ATOMS: atom_id res chain seq x y z
N HIS A 1 -11.48 13.89 -13.20
CA HIS A 1 -10.75 14.48 -14.34
C HIS A 1 -9.30 13.95 -14.52
N MET A 2 -8.96 12.82 -13.89
CA MET A 2 -7.66 12.17 -14.09
C MET A 2 -7.65 11.45 -15.45
N ILE A 3 -6.80 11.91 -16.36
CA ILE A 3 -6.70 11.44 -17.75
C ILE A 3 -5.24 11.10 -18.06
N VAL A 4 -5.01 10.15 -18.97
CA VAL A 4 -3.69 9.90 -19.55
C VAL A 4 -3.36 11.01 -20.54
N ARG A 5 -2.33 11.82 -20.25
CA ARG A 5 -2.00 13.04 -21.02
C ARG A 5 -0.87 12.87 -22.01
N GLU A 6 0.06 11.99 -21.73
CA GLU A 6 1.27 11.78 -22.52
C GLU A 6 1.72 10.33 -22.47
N THR A 7 2.61 9.95 -23.36
CA THR A 7 3.11 8.56 -23.42
C THR A 7 4.08 8.28 -22.29
N ASP A 8 5.04 9.18 -22.04
CA ASP A 8 6.12 8.96 -21.06
C ASP A 8 6.58 10.28 -20.43
N CYS A 9 6.37 10.45 -19.13
CA CYS A 9 6.77 11.63 -18.38
C CYS A 9 8.30 11.79 -18.19
N CYS A 10 9.10 10.84 -18.68
CA CYS A 10 10.55 10.84 -18.59
C CYS A 10 11.21 10.89 -19.96
N ALA A 11 10.45 10.91 -21.06
CA ALA A 11 11.00 10.95 -22.40
C ALA A 11 11.89 12.18 -22.60
N GLY A 12 13.11 11.96 -23.06
CA GLY A 12 14.05 13.04 -23.38
C GLY A 12 14.60 13.84 -22.20
N THR A 13 14.29 13.47 -20.95
CA THR A 13 14.71 14.27 -19.78
C THR A 13 16.07 13.85 -19.21
N GLY A 14 16.63 12.71 -19.62
CA GLY A 14 17.85 12.14 -19.02
C GLY A 14 17.73 11.80 -17.52
N ARG A 15 16.54 11.94 -16.95
CA ARG A 15 16.28 11.68 -15.53
C ARG A 15 16.00 10.20 -15.28
N GLU A 16 16.32 9.74 -14.08
CA GLU A 16 15.96 8.40 -13.62
C GLU A 16 14.46 8.12 -13.79
N ILE A 17 14.12 6.89 -14.19
CA ILE A 17 12.74 6.43 -14.35
C ILE A 17 12.05 6.46 -12.97
N PRO A 18 10.95 7.23 -12.82
CA PRO A 18 10.24 7.29 -11.55
C PRO A 18 9.55 5.96 -11.29
N GLY A 19 9.65 5.48 -10.08
CA GLY A 19 9.02 4.23 -9.71
C GLY A 19 9.01 4.00 -8.22
N MET A 20 8.34 2.92 -7.85
CA MET A 20 8.20 2.48 -6.48
C MET A 20 8.53 1.00 -6.39
N VAL A 21 9.22 0.61 -5.32
CA VAL A 21 9.45 -0.80 -5.01
C VAL A 21 8.18 -1.39 -4.45
N VAL A 22 7.70 -2.48 -5.04
CA VAL A 22 6.53 -3.23 -4.58
C VAL A 22 6.92 -4.63 -4.14
N LYS A 23 6.22 -5.13 -3.12
CA LYS A 23 6.34 -6.48 -2.57
C LYS A 23 4.93 -7.09 -2.50
N ALA A 24 4.84 -8.40 -2.27
CA ALA A 24 3.57 -9.01 -1.90
C ALA A 24 3.00 -8.34 -0.63
N PHE A 25 1.68 -8.17 -0.58
CA PHE A 25 1.02 -7.75 0.65
C PHE A 25 0.77 -8.96 1.53
N MET A 26 1.36 -8.93 2.72
CA MET A 26 1.24 -9.99 3.73
C MET A 26 0.45 -9.50 4.93
N GLU A 27 -0.40 -10.37 5.49
CA GLU A 27 -1.01 -10.20 6.82
C GLU A 27 -0.57 -11.36 7.70
N GLY A 28 0.43 -11.11 8.54
CA GLY A 28 1.10 -12.17 9.28
C GLY A 28 1.80 -13.16 8.34
N ARG A 29 1.24 -14.38 8.22
CA ARG A 29 1.75 -15.43 7.32
C ARG A 29 0.92 -15.62 6.04
N GLU A 30 -0.21 -14.94 5.96
CA GLU A 30 -1.12 -15.03 4.83
C GLU A 30 -0.78 -13.97 3.77
N GLU A 31 -0.74 -14.39 2.49
CA GLU A 31 -0.54 -13.49 1.36
C GLU A 31 -1.89 -12.94 0.92
N ILE A 32 -2.11 -11.63 1.10
CA ILE A 32 -3.33 -10.94 0.68
C ILE A 32 -3.31 -10.68 -0.82
N GLU A 33 -2.17 -10.23 -1.33
CA GLU A 33 -1.96 -9.94 -2.74
C GLU A 33 -0.54 -10.33 -3.15
N SER A 34 -0.44 -11.17 -4.19
CA SER A 34 0.84 -11.67 -4.67
C SER A 34 1.66 -10.60 -5.37
N LEU A 35 2.99 -10.73 -5.33
CA LEU A 35 3.87 -9.86 -6.10
C LEU A 35 3.57 -9.97 -7.61
N GLN A 36 3.22 -11.17 -8.11
CA GLN A 36 2.87 -11.38 -9.50
C GLN A 36 1.68 -10.54 -9.94
N GLU A 37 0.61 -10.48 -9.13
CA GLU A 37 -0.57 -9.64 -9.41
C GLU A 37 -0.20 -8.17 -9.44
N ARG A 38 0.57 -7.70 -8.46
CA ARG A 38 0.96 -6.30 -8.32
C ARG A 38 1.84 -5.77 -9.45
N ILE A 39 2.70 -6.62 -10.04
CA ILE A 39 3.58 -6.23 -11.15
C ILE A 39 2.97 -6.42 -12.52
N THR A 40 1.95 -7.25 -12.65
CA THR A 40 1.31 -7.54 -13.94
C THR A 40 0.67 -6.29 -14.55
N GLY A 41 0.98 -6.02 -15.81
CA GLY A 41 0.50 -4.84 -16.53
C GLY A 41 1.20 -3.52 -16.15
N ARG A 42 2.25 -3.58 -15.35
CA ARG A 42 3.08 -2.41 -15.00
C ARG A 42 4.32 -2.33 -15.88
N PHE A 43 4.93 -1.16 -15.93
CA PHE A 43 6.24 -0.98 -16.56
C PHE A 43 7.34 -1.13 -15.52
N SER A 44 8.32 -1.97 -15.79
CA SER A 44 9.49 -2.14 -14.92
C SER A 44 10.40 -0.91 -14.99
N CYS A 45 10.95 -0.49 -13.85
CA CYS A 45 11.98 0.55 -13.84
C CYS A 45 13.35 -0.01 -14.19
N ASN A 46 13.62 -1.26 -13.80
CA ASN A 46 14.91 -1.92 -13.99
C ASN A 46 14.77 -3.10 -14.96
N THR A 47 15.90 -3.51 -15.54
CA THR A 47 15.97 -4.78 -16.28
C THR A 47 15.95 -5.93 -15.29
N ILE A 48 15.13 -6.94 -15.57
CA ILE A 48 15.00 -8.17 -14.76
C ILE A 48 15.55 -9.34 -15.58
N CYS A 49 16.47 -10.09 -15.00
CA CYS A 49 17.13 -11.21 -15.63
C CYS A 49 16.88 -12.52 -14.88
N ASP A 50 17.14 -13.64 -15.54
CA ASP A 50 17.23 -14.96 -14.91
C ASP A 50 18.67 -15.23 -14.39
N LYS A 51 18.88 -16.42 -13.82
CA LYS A 51 20.19 -16.85 -13.28
C LYS A 51 21.31 -16.90 -14.32
N ASP A 52 20.97 -17.09 -15.58
CA ASP A 52 21.91 -17.19 -16.69
C ASP A 52 22.19 -15.82 -17.33
N GLY A 53 21.59 -14.75 -16.80
CA GLY A 53 21.72 -13.38 -17.31
C GLY A 53 20.82 -13.07 -18.50
N ASN A 54 19.91 -13.98 -18.90
CA ASN A 54 18.96 -13.68 -19.96
C ASN A 54 17.90 -12.68 -19.47
N VAL A 55 17.59 -11.71 -20.32
CA VAL A 55 16.62 -10.67 -19.97
C VAL A 55 15.19 -11.20 -20.07
N ILE A 56 14.47 -11.19 -18.97
CA ILE A 56 13.03 -11.49 -18.89
C ILE A 56 12.22 -10.23 -19.22
N VAL A 57 12.56 -9.09 -18.60
CA VAL A 57 11.92 -7.79 -18.83
C VAL A 57 12.99 -6.72 -18.92
N LYS A 58 12.98 -5.93 -20.00
CA LYS A 58 13.86 -4.75 -20.13
C LYS A 58 13.33 -3.59 -19.29
N ALA A 59 14.24 -2.73 -18.83
CA ALA A 59 13.86 -1.47 -18.19
C ALA A 59 12.90 -0.67 -19.08
N ASN A 60 11.92 -0.01 -18.46
CA ASN A 60 10.90 0.79 -19.14
C ASN A 60 10.01 0.01 -20.14
N HIS A 61 9.88 -1.30 -19.95
CA HIS A 61 8.97 -2.16 -20.72
C HIS A 61 7.89 -2.76 -19.82
N MET A 62 6.76 -3.08 -20.46
CA MET A 62 5.60 -3.62 -19.76
C MET A 62 5.82 -5.07 -19.34
N ILE A 63 5.46 -5.38 -18.10
CA ILE A 63 5.43 -6.72 -17.55
C ILE A 63 4.08 -7.34 -17.90
N THR A 64 4.05 -8.10 -18.99
CA THR A 64 2.83 -8.86 -19.38
C THR A 64 2.58 -10.01 -18.42
N PRO A 65 1.38 -10.63 -18.38
CA PRO A 65 1.10 -11.78 -17.51
C PRO A 65 2.10 -12.93 -17.68
N LYS A 66 2.50 -13.23 -18.92
CA LYS A 66 3.53 -14.24 -19.20
C LYS A 66 4.90 -13.87 -18.63
N ARG A 67 5.29 -12.60 -18.76
CA ARG A 67 6.55 -12.10 -18.17
C ARG A 67 6.50 -12.07 -16.66
N ALA A 68 5.37 -11.69 -16.06
CA ALA A 68 5.20 -11.70 -14.60
C ALA A 68 5.38 -13.12 -14.04
N ALA A 69 4.73 -14.11 -14.63
CA ALA A 69 4.91 -15.51 -14.24
C ALA A 69 6.37 -15.96 -14.37
N LYS A 70 7.06 -15.57 -15.46
CA LYS A 70 8.48 -15.89 -15.66
C LYS A 70 9.39 -15.18 -14.65
N VAL A 71 9.11 -13.93 -14.29
CA VAL A 71 9.83 -13.19 -13.24
C VAL A 71 9.72 -13.91 -11.90
N MET A 72 8.56 -14.41 -11.55
CA MET A 72 8.36 -15.14 -10.30
C MET A 72 9.01 -16.52 -10.28
N ALA A 73 9.08 -17.20 -11.42
CA ALA A 73 9.65 -18.55 -11.54
C ALA A 73 11.18 -18.56 -11.68
N GLU A 74 11.74 -17.64 -12.44
CA GLU A 74 13.15 -17.67 -12.87
C GLU A 74 13.93 -16.38 -12.55
N GLY A 75 13.24 -15.28 -12.24
CA GLY A 75 13.86 -13.98 -11.98
C GLY A 75 14.74 -13.99 -10.72
N VAL A 76 15.88 -13.31 -10.80
CA VAL A 76 16.82 -13.15 -9.69
C VAL A 76 17.16 -11.69 -9.44
N ASP A 77 17.47 -11.38 -8.20
CA ASP A 77 18.00 -10.09 -7.79
C ASP A 77 19.52 -9.95 -8.11
N GLU A 78 20.11 -8.82 -7.77
CA GLU A 78 21.53 -8.54 -7.97
C GLU A 78 22.46 -9.52 -7.22
N ASN A 79 21.96 -10.23 -6.20
CA ASN A 79 22.68 -11.22 -5.42
C ASN A 79 22.43 -12.66 -5.90
N GLY A 80 21.61 -12.84 -6.95
CA GLY A 80 21.25 -14.17 -7.47
C GLY A 80 20.14 -14.87 -6.68
N ASN A 81 19.46 -14.18 -5.76
CA ASN A 81 18.34 -14.75 -5.01
C ASN A 81 17.02 -14.57 -5.79
N PRO A 82 16.02 -15.43 -5.56
CA PRO A 82 14.68 -15.25 -6.13
C PRO A 82 14.11 -13.87 -5.83
N ILE A 83 13.46 -13.27 -6.81
CA ILE A 83 12.86 -11.94 -6.68
C ILE A 83 11.73 -11.94 -5.66
N THR A 84 11.82 -11.07 -4.65
CA THR A 84 10.79 -10.80 -3.64
C THR A 84 10.22 -9.39 -3.75
N GLN A 85 10.83 -8.54 -4.55
CA GLN A 85 10.42 -7.16 -4.78
C GLN A 85 10.82 -6.69 -6.18
N VAL A 86 10.02 -5.79 -6.75
CA VAL A 86 10.27 -5.21 -8.07
C VAL A 86 10.03 -3.70 -8.02
N LYS A 87 10.92 -2.92 -8.63
CA LYS A 87 10.71 -1.48 -8.83
C LYS A 87 9.90 -1.25 -10.09
N ILE A 88 8.66 -0.82 -9.95
CA ILE A 88 7.72 -0.58 -11.05
C ILE A 88 7.35 0.90 -11.17
N ARG A 89 6.93 1.31 -12.35
CA ARG A 89 6.32 2.62 -12.58
C ARG A 89 4.89 2.61 -12.06
N THR A 90 4.52 3.68 -11.35
CA THR A 90 3.16 3.85 -10.82
C THR A 90 2.64 5.25 -11.08
N VAL A 91 1.34 5.43 -10.99
CA VAL A 91 0.72 6.76 -11.09
C VAL A 91 1.14 7.67 -9.91
N LEU A 92 1.48 7.08 -8.76
CA LEU A 92 1.91 7.80 -7.56
C LEU A 92 3.24 8.55 -7.76
N THR A 93 4.12 8.02 -8.59
CA THR A 93 5.44 8.61 -8.88
C THR A 93 5.50 9.34 -10.21
N CYS A 94 4.39 9.37 -10.96
CA CYS A 94 4.34 10.01 -12.27
C CYS A 94 4.60 11.52 -12.16
N ARG A 95 5.48 12.03 -13.02
CA ARG A 95 5.90 13.44 -13.05
C ARG A 95 5.04 14.32 -13.96
N SER A 96 4.01 13.75 -14.60
CA SER A 96 3.07 14.51 -15.43
C SER A 96 2.31 15.53 -14.60
N HIS A 97 2.25 16.79 -15.05
CA HIS A 97 1.64 17.89 -14.29
C HIS A 97 0.11 17.77 -14.19
N MET A 98 -0.54 17.44 -15.29
CA MET A 98 -2.00 17.31 -15.37
C MET A 98 -2.37 15.90 -15.82
N GLY A 99 -2.83 15.07 -14.88
CA GLY A 99 -3.08 13.67 -15.16
C GLY A 99 -1.86 12.79 -14.96
N VAL A 100 -1.69 11.77 -15.79
CA VAL A 100 -0.58 10.80 -15.74
C VAL A 100 -0.09 10.46 -17.14
N CYS A 101 1.08 9.84 -17.24
CA CYS A 101 1.56 9.28 -18.49
C CYS A 101 1.16 7.81 -18.65
N ALA A 102 1.10 7.34 -19.91
CA ALA A 102 0.70 5.97 -20.23
C ALA A 102 1.60 4.92 -19.58
N LYS A 103 2.90 5.12 -19.56
CA LYS A 103 3.84 4.16 -18.95
C LYS A 103 3.71 4.08 -17.43
N CYS A 104 3.41 5.16 -16.73
CA CYS A 104 3.18 5.14 -15.29
C CYS A 104 1.84 4.48 -14.93
N TYR A 105 0.84 4.58 -15.79
CA TYR A 105 -0.40 3.85 -15.60
C TYR A 105 -0.27 2.37 -15.99
N GLY A 106 0.41 2.08 -17.11
CA GLY A 106 0.66 0.72 -17.59
C GLY A 106 -0.43 0.21 -18.53
N SER A 107 -0.87 -1.04 -18.35
CA SER A 107 -1.86 -1.68 -19.24
C SER A 107 -3.28 -1.17 -18.98
N ASN A 108 -4.07 -1.08 -20.04
CA ASN A 108 -5.52 -1.07 -19.98
C ASN A 108 -6.00 -2.48 -19.59
N LEU A 109 -6.78 -2.61 -18.53
CA LEU A 109 -7.19 -3.90 -17.99
C LEU A 109 -8.20 -4.66 -18.89
N ALA A 110 -8.95 -3.94 -19.72
CA ALA A 110 -9.90 -4.55 -20.64
C ALA A 110 -9.22 -5.20 -21.86
N THR A 111 -8.15 -4.55 -22.37
CA THR A 111 -7.45 -4.99 -23.58
C THR A 111 -6.15 -5.72 -23.31
N GLY A 112 -5.58 -5.57 -22.11
CA GLY A 112 -4.25 -6.08 -21.75
C GLY A 112 -3.07 -5.35 -22.42
N GLN A 113 -3.35 -4.35 -23.25
CA GLN A 113 -2.34 -3.55 -23.94
C GLN A 113 -2.01 -2.26 -23.18
N ALA A 114 -0.93 -1.59 -23.58
CA ALA A 114 -0.60 -0.28 -22.99
C ALA A 114 -1.76 0.70 -23.19
N VAL A 115 -2.09 1.45 -22.13
CA VAL A 115 -3.15 2.46 -22.16
C VAL A 115 -2.85 3.53 -23.19
N GLN A 116 -3.88 4.06 -23.82
CA GLN A 116 -3.77 5.14 -24.80
C GLN A 116 -3.89 6.52 -24.14
N VAL A 117 -3.29 7.52 -24.77
CA VAL A 117 -3.47 8.92 -24.38
C VAL A 117 -4.93 9.31 -24.60
N GLY A 118 -5.51 10.03 -23.65
CA GLY A 118 -6.92 10.43 -23.64
C GLY A 118 -7.83 9.55 -22.77
N GLU A 119 -7.36 8.40 -22.30
CA GLU A 119 -8.16 7.51 -21.45
C GLU A 119 -8.51 8.16 -20.12
N ALA A 120 -9.81 8.11 -19.76
CA ALA A 120 -10.35 8.72 -18.53
C ALA A 120 -10.19 7.77 -17.32
N ILE A 121 -8.97 7.56 -16.89
CA ILE A 121 -8.62 6.60 -15.83
C ILE A 121 -9.24 6.91 -14.46
N GLY A 122 -9.56 8.19 -14.19
CA GLY A 122 -10.22 8.59 -12.95
C GLY A 122 -11.66 8.07 -12.87
N ILE A 123 -12.40 8.12 -13.99
CA ILE A 123 -13.75 7.56 -14.07
C ILE A 123 -13.70 6.04 -13.95
N ILE A 124 -12.78 5.40 -14.66
CA ILE A 124 -12.57 3.95 -14.58
C ILE A 124 -12.26 3.51 -13.14
N ALA A 125 -11.37 4.23 -12.46
CA ALA A 125 -11.04 3.95 -11.06
C ALA A 125 -12.25 4.08 -10.15
N ALA A 126 -13.02 5.16 -10.27
CA ALA A 126 -14.21 5.39 -9.46
C ALA A 126 -15.28 4.32 -9.67
N GLN A 127 -15.51 3.91 -10.90
CA GLN A 127 -16.46 2.83 -11.24
C GLN A 127 -15.98 1.47 -10.74
N SER A 128 -14.69 1.15 -10.91
CA SER A 128 -14.11 -0.14 -10.50
C SER A 128 -14.07 -0.30 -8.97
N ILE A 129 -13.98 0.78 -8.23
CA ILE A 129 -14.05 0.79 -6.76
C ILE A 129 -15.50 0.85 -6.28
N GLY A 130 -16.36 1.63 -6.96
CA GLY A 130 -17.73 1.89 -6.54
C GLY A 130 -18.70 0.74 -6.83
N GLU A 131 -18.54 0.04 -7.94
CA GLU A 131 -19.41 -1.08 -8.31
C GLU A 131 -19.38 -2.20 -7.24
N PRO A 132 -18.23 -2.75 -6.84
CA PRO A 132 -18.19 -3.75 -5.78
C PRO A 132 -18.57 -3.20 -4.40
N GLY A 133 -18.49 -1.88 -4.20
CA GLY A 133 -18.87 -1.23 -2.94
C GLY A 133 -20.31 -1.55 -2.52
N THR A 134 -21.24 -1.61 -3.46
CA THR A 134 -22.64 -2.00 -3.19
C THR A 134 -22.73 -3.43 -2.65
N GLN A 135 -21.93 -4.35 -3.18
CA GLN A 135 -21.87 -5.74 -2.70
C GLN A 135 -21.28 -5.84 -1.29
N LEU A 136 -20.28 -5.01 -0.96
CA LEU A 136 -19.73 -4.92 0.40
C LEU A 136 -20.79 -4.50 1.42
N THR A 137 -21.61 -3.52 1.11
CA THR A 137 -22.69 -3.04 1.97
C THR A 137 -23.72 -4.13 2.25
N MET A 138 -24.12 -4.89 1.24
CA MET A 138 -25.08 -5.99 1.40
C MET A 138 -24.55 -7.14 2.26
N ARG A 139 -23.26 -7.44 2.18
CA ARG A 139 -22.62 -8.52 2.98
C ARG A 139 -22.41 -8.15 4.43
N THR A 140 -22.16 -6.89 4.77
CA THR A 140 -21.97 -6.43 6.16
C THR A 140 -23.25 -6.52 7.00
N PHE A 141 -24.44 -6.49 6.40
CA PHE A 141 -25.71 -6.72 7.10
C PHE A 141 -25.90 -8.17 7.55
N HIS A 142 -25.21 -9.14 6.95
CA HIS A 142 -25.34 -10.56 7.29
C HIS A 142 -24.26 -11.09 8.24
N THR A 143 -23.19 -10.37 8.47
CA THR A 143 -22.19 -10.67 9.50
C THR A 143 -22.53 -9.96 10.80
N GLY A 144 -23.69 -10.30 11.36
CA GLY A 144 -24.12 -9.82 12.68
C GLY A 144 -23.17 -10.32 13.75
N GLY A 145 -22.51 -9.37 14.43
CA GLY A 145 -22.08 -9.55 15.78
C GLY A 145 -20.86 -10.41 16.05
N VAL A 146 -19.67 -9.87 15.75
CA VAL A 146 -18.56 -10.13 16.68
C VAL A 146 -18.38 -8.85 17.49
N ALA A 147 -18.81 -8.92 18.74
CA ALA A 147 -18.54 -7.90 19.75
C ALA A 147 -17.03 -7.84 19.99
N GLY A 148 -16.37 -6.96 19.31
CA GLY A 148 -14.93 -6.77 19.38
C GLY A 148 -14.54 -5.41 18.83
N GLY A 149 -14.82 -4.35 19.59
CA GLY A 149 -14.22 -3.04 19.38
C GLY A 149 -14.83 -2.19 18.26
N ASP A 150 -14.74 -0.90 18.43
CA ASP A 150 -15.17 0.19 17.53
C ASP A 150 -14.43 0.25 16.18
N ILE A 151 -13.96 -0.88 15.63
CA ILE A 151 -13.23 -0.92 14.36
C ILE A 151 -14.23 -0.90 13.21
N THR A 152 -14.18 0.14 12.40
CA THR A 152 -15.00 0.29 11.19
C THR A 152 -14.59 -0.74 10.14
N GLN A 153 -15.56 -1.49 9.59
CA GLN A 153 -15.34 -2.54 8.61
C GLN A 153 -16.18 -2.30 7.34
N GLY A 154 -15.82 -2.99 6.26
CA GLY A 154 -16.55 -2.93 5.00
C GLY A 154 -16.48 -1.57 4.31
N LEU A 155 -17.56 -1.20 3.57
CA LEU A 155 -17.62 0.05 2.84
C LEU A 155 -17.41 1.31 3.71
N PRO A 156 -17.97 1.43 4.93
CA PRO A 156 -17.66 2.56 5.82
C PRO A 156 -16.16 2.73 6.10
N ARG A 157 -15.39 1.63 6.14
CA ARG A 157 -13.93 1.72 6.30
C ARG A 157 -13.26 2.28 5.05
N VAL A 158 -13.73 1.94 3.86
CA VAL A 158 -13.21 2.50 2.60
C VAL A 158 -13.48 4.00 2.51
N GLU A 159 -14.70 4.44 2.91
CA GLU A 159 -15.03 5.86 2.99
C GLU A 159 -14.16 6.61 3.99
N GLU A 160 -13.98 6.03 5.19
CA GLU A 160 -13.10 6.59 6.23
C GLU A 160 -11.66 6.78 5.73
N LEU A 161 -11.14 5.80 4.98
CA LEU A 161 -9.81 5.87 4.37
C LEU A 161 -9.74 6.97 3.30
N PHE A 162 -10.66 6.98 2.33
CA PHE A 162 -10.62 7.95 1.23
C PHE A 162 -10.94 9.39 1.66
N GLU A 163 -11.62 9.57 2.77
CA GLU A 163 -11.80 10.89 3.38
C GLU A 163 -10.69 11.23 4.39
N ALA A 164 -9.74 10.32 4.59
CA ALA A 164 -8.66 10.45 5.57
C ALA A 164 -9.16 10.84 6.98
N ARG A 165 -10.34 10.33 7.36
CA ARG A 165 -10.93 10.58 8.68
C ARG A 165 -10.09 9.90 9.78
N LYS A 166 -10.13 10.50 10.98
CA LYS A 166 -9.57 9.86 12.17
C LYS A 166 -10.39 8.61 12.51
N PRO A 167 -9.79 7.42 12.56
CA PRO A 167 -10.49 6.18 12.86
C PRO A 167 -11.14 6.19 14.24
N LYS A 168 -12.29 5.53 14.40
CA LYS A 168 -12.93 5.36 15.70
C LYS A 168 -12.12 4.45 16.62
N GLY A 169 -11.71 3.28 16.14
CA GLY A 169 -10.80 2.37 16.85
C GLY A 169 -9.33 2.69 16.57
N LEU A 170 -8.85 3.81 17.11
CA LEU A 170 -7.49 4.31 16.83
C LEU A 170 -6.43 3.45 17.51
N ALA A 171 -5.46 2.95 16.73
CA ALA A 171 -4.23 2.39 17.25
C ALA A 171 -3.30 3.48 17.80
N VAL A 172 -2.67 3.19 18.92
CA VAL A 172 -1.56 4.02 19.43
C VAL A 172 -0.30 3.62 18.67
N ILE A 173 0.42 4.57 18.09
CA ILE A 173 1.66 4.36 17.35
C ILE A 173 2.81 5.08 18.03
N THR A 174 4.05 4.56 17.90
CA THR A 174 5.23 5.25 18.40
C THR A 174 5.67 6.35 17.44
N GLU A 175 6.09 7.50 17.97
CA GLU A 175 6.63 8.60 17.15
C GLU A 175 8.15 8.54 17.04
N ILE A 176 8.81 7.74 17.87
CA ILE A 176 10.27 7.59 17.91
C ILE A 176 10.66 6.11 17.73
N LYS A 177 11.85 5.85 17.22
CA LYS A 177 12.46 4.52 17.28
C LYS A 177 12.94 4.24 18.71
N GLY A 178 13.02 2.98 19.08
CA GLY A 178 13.58 2.61 20.38
C GLY A 178 13.08 1.27 20.89
N VAL A 179 13.36 1.01 22.16
CA VAL A 179 12.97 -0.20 22.87
C VAL A 179 11.72 0.06 23.70
N ALA A 180 10.72 -0.81 23.56
CA ALA A 180 9.47 -0.72 24.31
C ALA A 180 9.64 -1.26 25.73
N THR A 181 9.16 -0.51 26.73
CA THR A 181 8.99 -0.98 28.10
C THR A 181 7.52 -0.87 28.47
N ILE A 182 6.91 -1.98 28.88
CA ILE A 182 5.49 -2.05 29.18
C ILE A 182 5.27 -1.96 30.70
N ASN A 183 4.55 -0.92 31.13
CA ASN A 183 4.07 -0.77 32.50
C ASN A 183 2.56 -0.96 32.53
N ASP A 184 2.13 -2.19 32.80
CA ASP A 184 0.70 -2.53 32.92
C ASP A 184 0.34 -2.78 34.37
N THR A 185 -0.17 -1.75 35.04
CA THR A 185 -0.64 -1.80 36.42
C THR A 185 -2.14 -1.55 36.48
N LYS A 186 -2.81 -2.00 37.56
CA LYS A 186 -4.26 -1.79 37.77
C LYS A 186 -4.70 -0.31 37.69
N LYS A 187 -3.78 0.64 37.91
CA LYS A 187 -4.06 2.08 37.89
C LYS A 187 -3.58 2.79 36.62
N LYS A 188 -2.62 2.24 35.91
CA LYS A 188 -1.99 2.91 34.77
C LYS A 188 -1.45 1.88 33.79
N ARG A 189 -1.86 2.02 32.54
CA ARG A 189 -1.32 1.25 31.41
C ARG A 189 -0.53 2.19 30.53
N GLU A 190 0.75 1.98 30.39
CA GLU A 190 1.62 2.82 29.55
C GLU A 190 2.71 1.99 28.90
N ILE A 191 3.13 2.45 27.75
CA ILE A 191 4.30 1.93 27.05
C ILE A 191 5.30 3.06 26.91
N ILE A 192 6.53 2.83 27.36
CA ILE A 192 7.64 3.79 27.25
C ILE A 192 8.53 3.29 26.12
N VAL A 193 8.76 4.11 25.11
CA VAL A 193 9.71 3.81 24.04
C VAL A 193 10.94 4.67 24.27
N THR A 194 12.10 4.04 24.40
CA THR A 194 13.38 4.70 24.68
C THR A 194 14.37 4.42 23.55
N ASP A 195 14.90 5.46 22.94
CA ASP A 195 15.98 5.34 21.96
C ASP A 195 17.32 5.14 22.71
N PRO A 196 17.97 3.99 22.54
CA PRO A 196 19.23 3.72 23.25
C PRO A 196 20.42 4.55 22.74
N GLU A 197 20.30 5.16 21.55
CA GLU A 197 21.37 5.97 20.96
C GLU A 197 21.33 7.42 21.45
N THR A 198 20.12 8.01 21.52
CA THR A 198 19.94 9.41 21.94
C THR A 198 19.58 9.55 23.41
N GLY A 199 19.05 8.50 24.04
CA GLY A 199 18.51 8.52 25.39
C GLY A 199 17.11 9.16 25.48
N ASP A 200 16.53 9.56 24.36
CA ASP A 200 15.19 10.12 24.32
C ASP A 200 14.16 9.03 24.66
N SER A 201 13.18 9.40 25.46
CA SER A 201 12.08 8.50 25.81
C SER A 201 10.72 9.18 25.66
N LYS A 202 9.74 8.43 25.19
CA LYS A 202 8.36 8.89 25.07
C LYS A 202 7.40 7.89 25.68
N THR A 203 6.49 8.40 26.51
CA THR A 203 5.49 7.61 27.20
C THR A 203 4.14 7.71 26.50
N TYR A 204 3.54 6.57 26.20
CA TYR A 204 2.23 6.45 25.57
C TYR A 204 1.24 5.83 26.55
N LEU A 205 0.18 6.56 26.88
CA LEU A 205 -0.92 6.06 27.70
C LEU A 205 -1.79 5.15 26.83
N ILE A 206 -2.04 3.94 27.32
CA ILE A 206 -2.85 2.95 26.61
C ILE A 206 -4.26 2.95 27.19
N PRO A 207 -5.30 3.23 26.38
CA PRO A 207 -6.69 3.20 26.82
C PRO A 207 -7.06 1.83 27.36
N TYR A 208 -7.93 1.80 28.39
CA TYR A 208 -8.49 0.56 28.90
C TYR A 208 -9.27 -0.14 27.78
N GLY A 209 -9.10 -1.46 27.67
CA GLY A 209 -9.71 -2.26 26.61
C GLY A 209 -8.89 -2.36 25.31
N SER A 210 -7.90 -1.50 25.11
CA SER A 210 -6.99 -1.64 23.96
C SER A 210 -6.07 -2.83 24.16
N ARG A 211 -5.90 -3.62 23.11
CA ARG A 211 -4.99 -4.77 23.10
C ARG A 211 -3.60 -4.34 22.70
N ILE A 212 -2.63 -4.60 23.56
CA ILE A 212 -1.20 -4.30 23.28
C ILE A 212 -0.68 -5.33 22.27
N LYS A 213 -0.03 -4.82 21.22
CA LYS A 213 0.51 -5.61 20.09
C LYS A 213 2.01 -5.92 20.23
N VAL A 214 2.72 -5.09 21.01
CA VAL A 214 4.16 -5.19 21.19
C VAL A 214 4.52 -5.99 22.42
N LEU A 215 5.73 -6.53 22.44
CA LEU A 215 6.30 -7.23 23.60
C LEU A 215 7.23 -6.30 24.38
N ASP A 216 7.36 -6.57 25.67
CA ASP A 216 8.33 -5.88 26.52
C ASP A 216 9.76 -6.14 26.03
N GLY A 217 10.57 -5.09 25.88
CA GLY A 217 11.91 -5.17 25.32
C GLY A 217 11.98 -5.25 23.78
N GLN A 218 10.85 -5.17 23.09
CA GLN A 218 10.83 -5.18 21.61
C GLN A 218 11.44 -3.89 21.05
N VAL A 219 12.28 -4.04 20.02
CA VAL A 219 12.81 -2.93 19.23
C VAL A 219 11.75 -2.47 18.24
N LEU A 220 11.46 -1.17 18.23
CA LEU A 220 10.43 -0.54 17.42
C LEU A 220 11.03 0.55 16.54
N GLU A 221 10.45 0.68 15.35
CA GLU A 221 10.70 1.81 14.45
C GLU A 221 9.64 2.91 14.65
N ALA A 222 9.98 4.14 14.29
CA ALA A 222 9.01 5.23 14.32
C ALA A 222 7.80 4.92 13.44
N GLY A 223 6.59 5.02 14.01
CA GLY A 223 5.33 4.71 13.38
C GLY A 223 4.86 3.26 13.53
N ASP A 224 5.54 2.43 14.31
CA ASP A 224 5.06 1.09 14.63
C ASP A 224 3.87 1.15 15.59
N GLU A 225 2.95 0.20 15.42
CA GLU A 225 1.72 0.12 16.21
C GLU A 225 2.01 -0.48 17.59
N LEU A 226 1.66 0.23 18.64
CA LEU A 226 1.74 -0.25 20.02
C LEU A 226 0.50 -1.05 20.45
N THR A 227 -0.65 -0.72 19.85
CA THR A 227 -1.93 -1.38 20.11
C THR A 227 -2.60 -1.83 18.84
N GLU A 228 -3.50 -2.80 18.94
CA GLU A 228 -4.41 -3.15 17.84
C GLU A 228 -5.34 -1.97 17.51
N GLY A 229 -5.71 -1.84 16.25
CA GLY A 229 -6.63 -0.81 15.77
C GLY A 229 -6.26 -0.29 14.39
N SER A 230 -6.97 0.73 13.96
CA SER A 230 -6.71 1.43 12.69
C SER A 230 -5.79 2.62 12.93
N VAL A 231 -4.80 2.80 12.07
CA VAL A 231 -3.87 3.95 12.17
C VAL A 231 -4.47 5.16 11.49
N ASN A 232 -4.26 6.34 12.07
CA ASN A 232 -4.64 7.60 11.43
C ASN A 232 -3.68 7.91 10.26
N PRO A 233 -4.16 8.08 9.03
CA PRO A 233 -3.31 8.39 7.87
C PRO A 233 -2.47 9.66 8.06
N HIS A 234 -2.99 10.67 8.76
CA HIS A 234 -2.25 11.90 9.06
C HIS A 234 -1.03 11.66 9.96
N ASP A 235 -1.12 10.74 10.90
CA ASP A 235 0.02 10.41 11.77
C ASP A 235 1.08 9.63 11.00
N ILE A 236 0.69 8.73 10.10
CA ILE A 236 1.63 8.05 9.21
C ILE A 236 2.34 9.06 8.32
N LEU A 237 1.61 10.02 7.75
CA LEU A 237 2.20 11.06 6.91
C LEU A 237 3.24 11.88 7.67
N ARG A 238 2.92 12.26 8.91
CA ARG A 238 3.80 13.07 9.78
C ARG A 238 5.06 12.30 10.19
N ILE A 239 4.94 11.01 10.50
CA ILE A 239 6.02 10.21 11.09
C ILE A 239 6.85 9.50 10.01
N LYS A 240 6.19 8.82 9.06
CA LYS A 240 6.82 7.97 8.04
C LYS A 240 6.88 8.61 6.64
N GLY A 241 6.15 9.71 6.43
CA GLY A 241 6.12 10.44 5.17
C GLY A 241 5.16 9.90 4.11
N VAL A 242 5.19 10.54 2.94
CA VAL A 242 4.21 10.36 1.85
C VAL A 242 4.13 8.91 1.36
N ARG A 243 5.28 8.25 1.18
CA ARG A 243 5.33 6.87 0.68
C ARG A 243 4.63 5.89 1.59
N ALA A 244 4.89 6.00 2.88
CA ALA A 244 4.30 5.11 3.87
C ALA A 244 2.76 5.26 3.91
N VAL A 245 2.26 6.49 3.79
CA VAL A 245 0.81 6.74 3.71
C VAL A 245 0.20 6.14 2.44
N GLN A 246 0.87 6.29 1.30
CA GLN A 246 0.40 5.70 0.03
C GLN A 246 0.30 4.18 0.12
N ASP A 247 1.34 3.53 0.62
CA ASP A 247 1.35 2.07 0.82
C ASP A 247 0.30 1.62 1.83
N TYR A 248 0.13 2.35 2.93
CA TYR A 248 -0.89 2.09 3.93
C TYR A 248 -2.29 2.16 3.33
N MET A 249 -2.61 3.22 2.58
CA MET A 249 -3.92 3.41 1.97
C MET A 249 -4.27 2.29 0.99
N ILE A 250 -3.32 1.92 0.11
CA ILE A 250 -3.53 0.85 -0.86
C ILE A 250 -3.78 -0.47 -0.14
N ARG A 251 -2.92 -0.81 0.83
CA ARG A 251 -3.03 -2.06 1.59
C ARG A 251 -4.33 -2.17 2.36
N GLU A 252 -4.75 -1.11 3.06
CA GLU A 252 -5.99 -1.13 3.85
C GLU A 252 -7.24 -1.24 2.97
N VAL A 253 -7.28 -0.53 1.83
CA VAL A 253 -8.39 -0.66 0.88
C VAL A 253 -8.43 -2.06 0.28
N GLN A 254 -7.30 -2.59 -0.18
CA GLN A 254 -7.20 -3.97 -0.70
C GLN A 254 -7.66 -4.99 0.33
N ARG A 255 -7.24 -4.84 1.59
CA ARG A 255 -7.67 -5.70 2.69
C ARG A 255 -9.18 -5.76 2.82
N VAL A 256 -9.86 -4.61 2.81
CA VAL A 256 -11.33 -4.54 2.93
C VAL A 256 -12.00 -5.31 1.78
N TYR A 257 -11.56 -5.11 0.55
CA TYR A 257 -12.15 -5.76 -0.61
C TYR A 257 -11.82 -7.26 -0.67
N ARG A 258 -10.57 -7.64 -0.44
CA ARG A 258 -10.12 -9.05 -0.46
C ARG A 258 -10.79 -9.91 0.61
N LEU A 259 -11.01 -9.38 1.81
CA LEU A 259 -11.77 -10.07 2.88
C LEU A 259 -13.22 -10.39 2.46
N GLN A 260 -13.77 -9.67 1.50
CA GLN A 260 -15.09 -9.93 0.93
C GLN A 260 -15.03 -10.75 -0.38
N GLY A 261 -13.86 -11.23 -0.77
CA GLY A 261 -13.65 -11.99 -2.00
C GLY A 261 -13.75 -11.15 -3.27
N VAL A 262 -13.52 -9.84 -3.17
CA VAL A 262 -13.52 -8.91 -4.30
C VAL A 262 -12.08 -8.53 -4.65
N GLU A 263 -11.74 -8.65 -5.92
CA GLU A 263 -10.43 -8.27 -6.45
C GLU A 263 -10.51 -6.94 -7.19
N ILE A 264 -9.71 -5.97 -6.76
CA ILE A 264 -9.55 -4.68 -7.42
C ILE A 264 -8.09 -4.50 -7.75
N ASN A 265 -7.79 -4.00 -8.96
CA ASN A 265 -6.40 -3.70 -9.30
C ASN A 265 -5.89 -2.47 -8.54
N ASP A 266 -4.68 -2.55 -8.03
CA ASP A 266 -4.01 -1.46 -7.30
C ASP A 266 -4.04 -0.12 -8.04
N LYS A 267 -4.00 -0.13 -9.38
CA LYS A 267 -4.05 1.09 -10.21
C LYS A 267 -5.20 2.00 -9.87
N HIS A 268 -6.38 1.44 -9.64
CA HIS A 268 -7.58 2.22 -9.34
C HIS A 268 -7.48 2.93 -8.00
N ILE A 269 -6.96 2.22 -7.00
CA ILE A 269 -6.72 2.78 -5.67
C ILE A 269 -5.62 3.85 -5.73
N GLU A 270 -4.53 3.57 -6.45
CA GLU A 270 -3.42 4.52 -6.65
C GLU A 270 -3.87 5.83 -7.31
N VAL A 271 -4.79 5.78 -8.27
CA VAL A 271 -5.35 6.98 -8.92
C VAL A 271 -6.07 7.86 -7.91
N ILE A 272 -6.88 7.27 -7.02
CA ILE A 272 -7.58 8.00 -5.96
C ILE A 272 -6.58 8.57 -4.95
N VAL A 273 -5.68 7.74 -4.45
CA VAL A 273 -4.66 8.14 -3.46
C VAL A 273 -3.78 9.27 -4.00
N ARG A 274 -3.37 9.21 -5.29
CA ARG A 274 -2.65 10.32 -5.92
C ARG A 274 -3.43 11.62 -5.88
N GLN A 275 -4.73 11.57 -6.12
CA GLN A 275 -5.58 12.77 -6.09
C GLN A 275 -5.76 13.31 -4.67
N MET A 276 -5.82 12.44 -3.67
CA MET A 276 -5.87 12.84 -2.26
C MET A 276 -4.61 13.57 -1.79
N MET A 277 -3.45 13.27 -2.40
CA MET A 277 -2.14 13.83 -2.03
C MET A 277 -1.78 15.12 -2.78
N LYS A 278 -2.69 15.65 -3.60
CA LYS A 278 -2.54 16.97 -4.26
C LYS A 278 -3.05 18.07 -3.37
#